data_380e1a426479b7ca1036baa8a39a5b5f
#
_entry.id   380e1a426479b7ca1036baa8a39a5b5f
#
_cell.length_a   1.000
_cell.length_b   1.000
_cell.length_c   1.000
_cell.angle_alpha   90.00
_cell.angle_beta   90.00
_cell.angle_gamma   90.00
#
_symmetry.space_group_name_H-M   'P 1'
#
loop_
_entity.id
_entity.type
_entity.pdbx_description
1 polymer ?
#
loop_
_entity_poly.entity_id
_entity_poly.type
_entity_poly.pdbx_seq_one_letter_code
_entity_poly.pdbx_strand_id
1 'polypeptide(L)'
;MRNLPKPSRDTAKADLEEVLYTYTYKNEQRGYAPTDAEILDVLAIYDLYDQTLGAPAAALKGPNLTEGLRGAIRHAYPQTYENGKIPHIRETAFEKVDMCPMCGIDPPVELDHHLAKSIYEPLSVYSRNLVPLCEACNGAKLASDSGKYAHAYFDELPDVQFLRVEVDIHDGGLVTTYEIDDAAALPPPLLAKIKFQMEALSLNARFKKDVNSYMVAHTTGLHMAADMMGGGGTRYYLRKQADIEAAKFYRNHWRPVLLYALAAHDGFCDGGFRTVLPDVQAARQAEDLIAKEAVEAA
;
A
#
# COMPACT_ATOMS: atom_id res chain seq x y z
N MET A 1 -5.39 0.06 3.17
CA MET A 1 -5.01 1.48 3.06
C MET A 1 -4.60 1.99 4.43
N ARG A 2 -3.52 2.76 4.52
CA ARG A 2 -3.02 3.30 5.80
C ARG A 2 -2.27 4.61 5.62
N ASN A 3 -2.22 5.42 6.67
CA ASN A 3 -1.33 6.57 6.74
C ASN A 3 0.10 6.13 7.07
N LEU A 4 1.04 6.92 6.60
CA LEU A 4 2.45 6.83 6.94
C LEU A 4 2.89 8.09 7.71
N PRO A 5 3.92 7.99 8.55
CA PRO A 5 4.56 9.17 9.13
C PRO A 5 5.03 10.11 8.02
N LYS A 6 4.70 11.39 8.13
CA LYS A 6 5.12 12.40 7.16
C LYS A 6 6.64 12.61 7.24
N PRO A 7 7.39 12.51 6.12
CA PRO A 7 8.82 12.80 6.12
C PRO A 7 9.12 14.23 6.59
N SER A 8 10.24 14.42 7.30
CA SER A 8 10.76 15.78 7.55
C SER A 8 11.07 16.47 6.21
N ARG A 9 11.02 17.79 6.22
CA ARG A 9 11.45 18.64 5.10
C ARG A 9 12.74 19.40 5.39
N ASP A 10 13.36 19.16 6.56
CA ASP A 10 14.50 19.94 7.03
C ASP A 10 15.71 19.85 6.08
N THR A 11 15.83 18.74 5.34
CA THR A 11 16.88 18.52 4.34
C THR A 11 16.54 19.07 2.96
N ALA A 12 15.29 19.51 2.68
CA ALA A 12 14.82 19.80 1.33
C ALA A 12 15.69 20.80 0.56
N LYS A 13 16.24 21.83 1.23
CA LYS A 13 17.18 22.77 0.61
C LYS A 13 18.51 22.09 0.29
N ALA A 14 19.10 21.41 1.25
CA ALA A 14 20.36 20.71 1.08
C ALA A 14 20.27 19.62 0.01
N ASP A 15 19.13 18.91 -0.07
CA ASP A 15 18.88 17.88 -1.07
C ASP A 15 18.88 18.48 -2.49
N LEU A 16 18.25 19.64 -2.67
CA LEU A 16 18.27 20.35 -3.97
C LEU A 16 19.69 20.80 -4.33
N GLU A 17 20.43 21.42 -3.39
CA GLU A 17 21.81 21.88 -3.58
C GLU A 17 22.76 20.73 -3.89
N GLU A 18 22.55 19.54 -3.29
CA GLU A 18 23.38 18.36 -3.52
C GLU A 18 23.18 17.75 -4.92
N VAL A 19 21.96 17.79 -5.45
CA VAL A 19 21.65 17.13 -6.74
C VAL A 19 21.67 18.07 -7.94
N LEU A 20 21.59 19.39 -7.73
CA LEU A 20 21.59 20.40 -8.78
C LEU A 20 22.97 21.02 -8.93
N TYR A 21 23.77 20.46 -9.83
CA TYR A 21 25.12 20.93 -10.14
C TYR A 21 25.44 20.72 -11.60
N THR A 22 26.47 21.43 -12.10
CA THR A 22 27.02 21.21 -13.43
C THR A 22 28.17 20.22 -13.39
N TYR A 23 28.28 19.40 -14.39
CA TYR A 23 29.35 18.43 -14.60
C TYR A 23 29.73 18.30 -16.08
N THR A 24 30.93 17.82 -16.36
CA THR A 24 31.39 17.59 -17.72
C THR A 24 31.23 16.11 -18.08
N TYR A 25 30.55 15.85 -19.20
CA TYR A 25 30.42 14.51 -19.77
C TYR A 25 30.70 14.55 -21.27
N LYS A 26 31.63 13.75 -21.74
CA LYS A 26 32.07 13.72 -23.15
C LYS A 26 32.44 15.11 -23.70
N ASN A 27 33.15 15.91 -22.92
CA ASN A 27 33.57 17.29 -23.21
C ASN A 27 32.41 18.30 -23.36
N GLU A 28 31.20 17.94 -22.95
CA GLU A 28 30.04 18.84 -22.86
C GLU A 28 29.70 19.13 -21.40
N GLN A 29 29.41 20.40 -21.11
CA GLN A 29 28.87 20.78 -19.80
C GLN A 29 27.41 20.36 -19.71
N ARG A 30 27.06 19.62 -18.67
CA ARG A 30 25.70 19.12 -18.40
C ARG A 30 25.29 19.46 -16.97
N GLY A 31 24.03 19.19 -16.67
CA GLY A 31 23.45 19.52 -15.37
C GLY A 31 22.97 20.96 -15.30
N TYR A 32 22.69 21.44 -14.11
CA TYR A 32 22.18 22.78 -13.84
C TYR A 32 22.68 23.23 -12.47
N ALA A 33 23.32 24.37 -12.39
CA ALA A 33 23.71 25.01 -11.12
C ALA A 33 22.74 26.16 -10.86
N PRO A 34 21.77 25.98 -9.96
CA PRO A 34 20.79 27.03 -9.66
C PRO A 34 21.42 28.17 -8.85
N THR A 35 20.83 29.34 -8.95
CA THR A 35 21.09 30.44 -8.04
C THR A 35 20.35 30.22 -6.72
N ASP A 36 20.74 30.92 -5.65
CA ASP A 36 20.02 30.89 -4.37
C ASP A 36 18.55 31.31 -4.52
N ALA A 37 18.27 32.27 -5.39
CA ALA A 37 16.90 32.72 -5.67
C ALA A 37 16.04 31.59 -6.32
N GLU A 38 16.60 30.86 -7.26
CA GLU A 38 15.91 29.73 -7.89
C GLU A 38 15.67 28.57 -6.89
N ILE A 39 16.60 28.31 -5.99
CA ILE A 39 16.37 27.34 -4.89
C ILE A 39 15.19 27.80 -4.02
N LEU A 40 15.13 29.09 -3.65
CA LEU A 40 14.04 29.63 -2.85
C LEU A 40 12.69 29.54 -3.59
N ASP A 41 12.67 29.75 -4.90
CA ASP A 41 11.46 29.58 -5.71
C ASP A 41 10.97 28.13 -5.72
N VAL A 42 11.87 27.15 -5.79
CA VAL A 42 11.51 25.72 -5.67
C VAL A 42 10.99 25.40 -4.26
N LEU A 43 11.63 25.92 -3.22
CA LEU A 43 11.17 25.73 -1.83
C LEU A 43 9.78 26.33 -1.59
N ALA A 44 9.45 27.47 -2.23
CA ALA A 44 8.11 28.04 -2.18
C ALA A 44 7.06 27.12 -2.83
N ILE A 45 7.43 26.35 -3.86
CA ILE A 45 6.56 25.33 -4.45
C ILE A 45 6.36 24.17 -3.44
N TYR A 46 7.39 23.77 -2.69
CA TYR A 46 7.27 22.76 -1.63
C TYR A 46 6.36 23.25 -0.49
N ASP A 47 6.46 24.52 -0.11
CA ASP A 47 5.55 25.14 0.87
C ASP A 47 4.11 25.10 0.40
N LEU A 48 3.87 25.44 -0.87
CA LEU A 48 2.53 25.37 -1.47
C LEU A 48 1.99 23.94 -1.53
N TYR A 49 2.84 22.95 -1.86
CA TYR A 49 2.46 21.53 -1.84
C TYR A 49 1.98 21.09 -0.46
N ASP A 50 2.69 21.47 0.58
CA ASP A 50 2.32 21.18 1.97
C ASP A 50 1.02 21.89 2.39
N GLN A 51 0.86 23.14 2.01
CA GLN A 51 -0.36 23.92 2.29
C GLN A 51 -1.59 23.34 1.58
N THR A 52 -1.41 22.81 0.38
CA THR A 52 -2.48 22.15 -0.39
C THR A 52 -2.65 20.68 -0.03
N LEU A 53 -1.91 20.19 0.98
CA LEU A 53 -1.94 18.79 1.43
C LEU A 53 -1.72 17.79 0.27
N GLY A 54 -0.82 18.13 -0.65
CA GLY A 54 -0.52 17.32 -1.83
C GLY A 54 -1.59 17.35 -2.93
N ALA A 55 -2.60 18.22 -2.83
CA ALA A 55 -3.59 18.36 -3.89
C ALA A 55 -2.97 19.01 -5.15
N PRO A 56 -3.40 18.59 -6.37
CA PRO A 56 -2.88 19.11 -7.61
C PRO A 56 -3.25 20.59 -7.79
N ALA A 57 -2.26 21.42 -8.16
CA ALA A 57 -2.44 22.83 -8.48
C ALA A 57 -1.53 23.26 -9.63
N ALA A 58 -1.98 24.21 -10.46
CA ALA A 58 -1.21 24.70 -11.61
C ALA A 58 0.15 25.29 -11.20
N ALA A 59 0.19 26.00 -10.06
CA ALA A 59 1.41 26.61 -9.54
C ALA A 59 2.48 25.57 -9.14
N LEU A 60 2.09 24.35 -8.74
CA LEU A 60 3.01 23.26 -8.41
C LEU A 60 3.80 22.74 -9.62
N LYS A 61 3.38 23.07 -10.84
CA LYS A 61 4.12 22.76 -12.07
C LYS A 61 5.34 23.65 -12.27
N GLY A 62 5.50 24.70 -11.44
CA GLY A 62 6.61 25.65 -11.53
C GLY A 62 6.57 26.51 -12.81
N PRO A 63 5.43 27.19 -13.14
CA PRO A 63 5.34 27.95 -14.39
C PRO A 63 6.35 29.10 -14.47
N ASN A 64 6.83 29.60 -13.31
CA ASN A 64 7.80 30.67 -13.21
C ASN A 64 9.27 30.17 -13.21
N LEU A 65 9.49 28.87 -13.11
CA LEU A 65 10.83 28.28 -13.16
C LEU A 65 11.26 28.10 -14.61
N THR A 66 12.57 28.22 -14.87
CA THR A 66 13.12 27.93 -16.20
C THR A 66 12.93 26.43 -16.57
N GLU A 67 12.81 26.15 -17.85
CA GLU A 67 12.72 24.76 -18.33
C GLU A 67 13.96 23.96 -17.94
N GLY A 68 15.15 24.59 -17.99
CA GLY A 68 16.42 23.96 -17.59
C GLY A 68 16.40 23.51 -16.13
N LEU A 69 15.91 24.37 -15.22
CA LEU A 69 15.82 24.03 -13.80
C LEU A 69 14.80 22.91 -13.55
N ARG A 70 13.59 23.02 -14.11
CA ARG A 70 12.57 21.96 -13.98
C ARG A 70 13.07 20.62 -14.49
N GLY A 71 13.68 20.62 -15.69
CA GLY A 71 14.27 19.42 -16.27
C GLY A 71 15.38 18.82 -15.42
N ALA A 72 16.25 19.66 -14.83
CA ALA A 72 17.32 19.20 -13.95
C ALA A 72 16.75 18.52 -12.67
N ILE A 73 15.74 19.12 -12.03
CA ILE A 73 15.08 18.54 -10.85
C ILE A 73 14.43 17.19 -11.24
N ARG A 74 13.74 17.13 -12.37
CA ARG A 74 13.13 15.89 -12.86
C ARG A 74 14.15 14.80 -13.08
N HIS A 75 15.31 15.12 -13.65
CA HIS A 75 16.41 14.18 -13.92
C HIS A 75 17.19 13.81 -12.64
N ALA A 76 17.04 14.56 -11.55
CA ALA A 76 17.70 14.26 -10.29
C ALA A 76 17.03 13.11 -9.50
N TYR A 77 15.83 12.66 -9.86
CA TYR A 77 15.14 11.58 -9.14
C TYR A 77 15.99 10.30 -8.93
N PRO A 78 16.81 9.82 -9.89
CA PRO A 78 17.69 8.67 -9.66
C PRO A 78 18.70 8.88 -8.52
N GLN A 79 18.95 10.12 -8.10
CA GLN A 79 19.82 10.40 -6.95
C GLN A 79 19.20 9.96 -5.60
N THR A 80 17.93 9.60 -5.57
CA THR A 80 17.27 8.99 -4.41
C THR A 80 17.56 7.48 -4.28
N TYR A 81 18.17 6.84 -5.27
CA TYR A 81 18.54 5.43 -5.21
C TYR A 81 19.75 5.21 -4.31
N GLU A 82 19.98 3.96 -3.90
CA GLU A 82 21.01 3.55 -2.95
C GLU A 82 22.41 4.13 -3.25
N ASN A 83 22.79 4.19 -4.50
CA ASN A 83 24.09 4.74 -4.95
C ASN A 83 24.01 6.21 -5.39
N GLY A 84 22.90 6.89 -5.12
CA GLY A 84 22.71 8.30 -5.43
C GLY A 84 23.25 9.24 -4.34
N LYS A 85 23.04 10.53 -4.52
CA LYS A 85 23.51 11.57 -3.60
C LYS A 85 22.58 11.85 -2.43
N ILE A 86 21.29 11.52 -2.56
CA ILE A 86 20.24 11.75 -1.55
C ILE A 86 19.49 10.43 -1.23
N PRO A 87 20.19 9.32 -0.93
CA PRO A 87 19.56 8.01 -0.69
C PRO A 87 18.70 8.01 0.57
N HIS A 88 19.00 8.87 1.55
CA HIS A 88 18.23 9.01 2.79
C HIS A 88 16.75 9.31 2.58
N ILE A 89 16.36 9.92 1.45
CA ILE A 89 14.94 10.12 1.10
C ILE A 89 14.26 8.76 0.95
N ARG A 90 14.88 7.84 0.22
CA ARG A 90 14.37 6.48 0.02
C ARG A 90 14.42 5.69 1.33
N GLU A 91 15.54 5.70 2.01
CA GLU A 91 15.75 4.99 3.28
C GLU A 91 14.67 5.38 4.30
N THR A 92 14.44 6.67 4.51
CA THR A 92 13.42 7.19 5.42
C THR A 92 12.00 6.81 4.97
N ALA A 93 11.70 6.86 3.68
CA ALA A 93 10.38 6.53 3.16
C ALA A 93 10.03 5.05 3.36
N PHE A 94 11.01 4.15 3.31
CA PHE A 94 10.81 2.71 3.52
C PHE A 94 10.94 2.28 4.98
N GLU A 95 11.46 3.15 5.85
CA GLU A 95 11.63 2.81 7.26
C GLU A 95 10.29 2.44 7.91
N LYS A 96 10.22 1.26 8.52
CA LYS A 96 9.02 0.74 9.21
C LYS A 96 7.77 0.59 8.31
N VAL A 97 7.96 0.42 7.00
CA VAL A 97 6.86 0.22 6.06
C VAL A 97 6.86 -1.21 5.54
N ASP A 98 6.22 -2.12 6.28
CA ASP A 98 6.17 -3.55 5.93
C ASP A 98 5.27 -3.85 4.72
N MET A 99 4.21 -3.05 4.52
CA MET A 99 3.19 -3.29 3.50
C MET A 99 2.86 -2.00 2.76
N CYS A 100 2.56 -2.12 1.48
CA CYS A 100 2.17 -1.00 0.63
C CYS A 100 1.00 -0.22 1.25
N PRO A 101 1.13 1.12 1.45
CA PRO A 101 0.09 1.91 2.10
C PRO A 101 -1.20 2.00 1.29
N MET A 102 -1.15 1.75 -0.03
CA MET A 102 -2.32 1.81 -0.89
C MET A 102 -3.13 0.52 -0.89
N CYS A 103 -2.51 -0.65 -0.97
CA CYS A 103 -3.24 -1.92 -1.06
C CYS A 103 -3.18 -2.78 0.21
N GLY A 104 -2.10 -2.71 1.00
CA GLY A 104 -1.91 -3.61 2.14
C GLY A 104 -1.71 -5.09 1.75
N ILE A 105 -1.29 -5.39 0.52
CA ILE A 105 -1.08 -6.76 0.03
C ILE A 105 0.40 -7.09 0.01
N ASP A 106 1.16 -6.35 -0.78
CA ASP A 106 2.57 -6.61 -1.06
C ASP A 106 3.47 -5.62 -0.29
N PRO A 107 4.71 -5.97 0.00
CA PRO A 107 5.69 -5.01 0.52
C PRO A 107 5.96 -3.92 -0.52
N PRO A 108 6.26 -2.68 -0.09
CA PRO A 108 6.69 -1.63 -1.00
C PRO A 108 8.11 -1.88 -1.48
N VAL A 109 8.36 -1.66 -2.77
CA VAL A 109 9.68 -1.80 -3.42
C VAL A 109 10.02 -0.60 -4.29
N GLU A 110 9.01 0.20 -4.63
CA GLU A 110 9.13 1.39 -5.49
C GLU A 110 8.92 2.67 -4.65
N LEU A 111 9.67 3.72 -4.98
CA LEU A 111 9.42 5.05 -4.45
C LEU A 111 8.73 5.87 -5.53
N ASP A 112 7.42 6.03 -5.41
CA ASP A 112 6.57 6.62 -6.45
C ASP A 112 6.16 8.06 -6.11
N HIS A 113 5.87 8.83 -7.15
CA HIS A 113 5.43 10.22 -7.04
C HIS A 113 3.91 10.31 -6.84
N HIS A 114 3.43 10.89 -5.74
CA HIS A 114 2.01 11.15 -5.56
C HIS A 114 1.47 12.04 -6.69
N LEU A 115 2.09 13.18 -6.94
CA LEU A 115 1.89 13.98 -8.16
C LEU A 115 2.99 13.64 -9.16
N ALA A 116 2.60 13.11 -10.32
CA ALA A 116 3.51 12.54 -11.32
C ALA A 116 4.61 13.52 -11.75
N LYS A 117 5.87 13.09 -11.70
CA LYS A 117 7.04 13.92 -12.06
C LYS A 117 7.04 14.41 -13.51
N SER A 118 6.30 13.77 -14.41
CA SER A 118 6.15 14.22 -15.79
C SER A 118 5.27 15.45 -15.94
N ILE A 119 4.49 15.79 -14.90
CA ILE A 119 3.56 16.93 -14.86
C ILE A 119 4.03 17.98 -13.85
N TYR A 120 4.57 17.50 -12.72
CA TYR A 120 4.98 18.31 -11.56
C TYR A 120 6.49 18.16 -11.33
N GLU A 121 7.27 18.55 -12.34
CA GLU A 121 8.73 18.38 -12.38
C GLU A 121 9.46 18.91 -11.12
N PRO A 122 9.08 20.07 -10.54
CA PRO A 122 9.72 20.59 -9.33
C PRO A 122 9.62 19.67 -8.11
N LEU A 123 8.61 18.80 -8.07
CA LEU A 123 8.34 17.89 -6.95
C LEU A 123 9.07 16.54 -7.08
N SER A 124 9.93 16.36 -8.09
CA SER A 124 10.51 15.05 -8.43
C SER A 124 11.43 14.47 -7.35
N VAL A 125 12.03 15.30 -6.52
CA VAL A 125 12.89 14.88 -5.39
C VAL A 125 12.33 15.33 -4.04
N TYR A 126 11.12 15.87 -4.00
CA TYR A 126 10.51 16.30 -2.76
C TYR A 126 10.00 15.09 -1.96
N SER A 127 10.60 14.85 -0.79
CA SER A 127 10.33 13.66 0.04
C SER A 127 8.85 13.42 0.35
N ARG A 128 8.06 14.50 0.54
CA ARG A 128 6.62 14.40 0.82
C ARG A 128 5.75 14.11 -0.40
N ASN A 129 6.31 14.23 -1.61
CA ASN A 129 5.67 13.78 -2.86
C ASN A 129 6.04 12.33 -3.21
N LEU A 130 6.99 11.73 -2.48
CA LEU A 130 7.53 10.40 -2.75
C LEU A 130 6.96 9.40 -1.74
N VAL A 131 6.19 8.42 -2.23
CA VAL A 131 5.47 7.43 -1.42
C VAL A 131 5.98 6.02 -1.73
N PRO A 132 6.32 5.20 -0.73
CA PRO A 132 6.73 3.82 -0.96
C PRO A 132 5.54 2.97 -1.39
N LEU A 133 5.60 2.36 -2.56
CA LEU A 133 4.54 1.54 -3.15
C LEU A 133 5.07 0.16 -3.58
N CYS A 134 4.17 -0.82 -3.65
CA CYS A 134 4.47 -2.06 -4.34
C CYS A 134 4.42 -1.88 -5.87
N GLU A 135 5.11 -2.75 -6.59
CA GLU A 135 5.17 -2.73 -8.06
C GLU A 135 3.78 -2.68 -8.71
N ALA A 136 2.85 -3.53 -8.24
CA ALA A 136 1.49 -3.58 -8.78
C ALA A 136 0.71 -2.26 -8.60
N CYS A 137 0.86 -1.57 -7.45
CA CYS A 137 0.23 -0.28 -7.25
C CYS A 137 0.90 0.82 -8.06
N ASN A 138 2.23 0.84 -8.14
CA ASN A 138 2.96 1.80 -8.96
C ASN A 138 2.64 1.64 -10.45
N GLY A 139 2.65 0.40 -10.96
CA GLY A 139 2.33 0.11 -12.35
C GLY A 139 0.88 0.43 -12.77
N ALA A 140 -0.07 0.37 -11.83
CA ALA A 140 -1.47 0.72 -12.09
C ALA A 140 -1.74 2.24 -12.07
N LYS A 141 -0.87 3.04 -11.43
CA LYS A 141 -1.03 4.49 -11.37
C LYS A 141 -0.65 5.14 -12.69
N LEU A 142 -1.55 5.97 -13.22
CA LEU A 142 -1.30 6.78 -14.40
C LEU A 142 -0.98 8.24 -14.01
N ALA A 143 -0.15 8.91 -14.81
CA ALA A 143 0.15 10.33 -14.59
C ALA A 143 -1.10 11.22 -14.60
N SER A 144 -2.10 10.86 -15.43
CA SER A 144 -3.40 11.53 -15.49
C SER A 144 -4.24 11.42 -14.21
N ASP A 145 -3.88 10.48 -13.32
CA ASP A 145 -4.59 10.24 -12.06
C ASP A 145 -3.92 10.92 -10.87
N SER A 146 -2.94 11.80 -11.13
CA SER A 146 -2.27 12.59 -10.10
C SER A 146 -3.28 13.29 -9.19
N GLY A 147 -3.17 13.05 -7.88
CA GLY A 147 -4.04 13.63 -6.86
C GLY A 147 -5.42 12.99 -6.71
N LYS A 148 -5.78 11.95 -7.49
CA LYS A 148 -7.04 11.21 -7.34
C LYS A 148 -6.98 10.13 -6.26
N TYR A 149 -5.78 9.65 -5.91
CA TYR A 149 -5.56 8.68 -4.85
C TYR A 149 -5.52 9.34 -3.47
N ALA A 150 -5.82 8.58 -2.43
CA ALA A 150 -5.57 9.01 -1.06
C ALA A 150 -4.05 9.19 -0.86
N HIS A 151 -3.66 10.33 -0.28
CA HIS A 151 -2.27 10.64 -0.02
C HIS A 151 -1.80 9.99 1.30
N ALA A 152 -0.80 9.13 1.24
CA ALA A 152 -0.35 8.39 2.41
C ALA A 152 0.13 9.27 3.58
N TYR A 153 0.56 10.51 3.32
CA TYR A 153 1.07 11.44 4.33
C TYR A 153 0.09 12.55 4.75
N PHE A 154 -0.89 12.89 3.92
CA PHE A 154 -1.72 14.07 4.14
C PHE A 154 -3.21 13.78 4.31
N ASP A 155 -3.74 12.74 3.68
CA ASP A 155 -5.14 12.36 3.88
C ASP A 155 -5.24 11.50 5.15
N GLU A 156 -5.72 12.11 6.24
CA GLU A 156 -5.91 11.41 7.51
C GLU A 156 -7.08 10.42 7.41
N LEU A 157 -6.77 9.14 7.47
CA LEU A 157 -7.76 8.07 7.54
C LEU A 157 -8.26 7.97 8.99
N PRO A 158 -9.53 8.29 9.26
CA PRO A 158 -10.08 8.21 10.62
C PRO A 158 -10.22 6.75 11.06
N ASP A 159 -10.24 6.52 12.38
CA ASP A 159 -10.44 5.19 12.97
C ASP A 159 -11.93 4.79 12.92
N VAL A 160 -12.49 4.76 11.71
CA VAL A 160 -13.83 4.25 11.43
C VAL A 160 -13.78 3.10 10.45
N GLN A 161 -14.72 2.18 10.54
CA GLN A 161 -14.83 1.08 9.57
C GLN A 161 -15.40 1.61 8.26
N PHE A 162 -14.65 1.50 7.17
CA PHE A 162 -15.10 1.87 5.83
C PHE A 162 -14.90 0.77 4.78
N LEU A 163 -14.05 -0.24 5.06
CA LEU A 163 -13.92 -1.40 4.20
C LEU A 163 -14.84 -2.51 4.74
N ARG A 164 -15.69 -3.06 3.89
CA ARG A 164 -16.54 -4.22 4.18
C ARG A 164 -16.22 -5.36 3.26
N VAL A 165 -16.59 -6.56 3.65
CA VAL A 165 -16.53 -7.76 2.81
C VAL A 165 -17.80 -8.57 3.00
N GLU A 166 -18.40 -8.95 1.90
CA GLU A 166 -19.41 -10.02 1.84
C GLU A 166 -18.68 -11.33 1.61
N VAL A 167 -19.08 -12.35 2.34
CA VAL A 167 -18.49 -13.69 2.27
C VAL A 167 -19.58 -14.69 1.96
N ASP A 168 -19.31 -15.57 0.98
CA ASP A 168 -20.17 -16.68 0.63
C ASP A 168 -19.32 -17.95 0.49
N ILE A 169 -19.95 -19.11 0.63
CA ILE A 169 -19.31 -20.42 0.52
C ILE A 169 -19.89 -21.13 -0.70
N HIS A 170 -19.05 -21.35 -1.71
CA HIS A 170 -19.43 -22.04 -2.93
C HIS A 170 -18.40 -23.12 -3.29
N ASP A 171 -18.86 -24.31 -3.66
CA ASP A 171 -18.05 -25.39 -4.22
C ASP A 171 -16.72 -25.66 -3.48
N GLY A 172 -16.76 -25.56 -2.14
CA GLY A 172 -15.56 -25.79 -1.31
C GLY A 172 -14.56 -24.65 -1.29
N GLY A 173 -14.98 -23.41 -1.68
CA GLY A 173 -14.14 -22.21 -1.62
C GLY A 173 -14.85 -21.03 -1.01
N LEU A 174 -14.07 -20.04 -0.53
CA LEU A 174 -14.58 -18.74 -0.12
C LEU A 174 -14.69 -17.82 -1.33
N VAL A 175 -15.89 -17.31 -1.55
CA VAL A 175 -16.14 -16.21 -2.47
C VAL A 175 -16.32 -14.93 -1.67
N THR A 176 -15.51 -13.93 -1.95
CA THR A 176 -15.52 -12.67 -1.20
C THR A 176 -15.75 -11.50 -2.12
N THR A 177 -16.47 -10.49 -1.65
CA THR A 177 -16.62 -9.21 -2.34
C THR A 177 -16.32 -8.07 -1.38
N TYR A 178 -15.21 -7.38 -1.61
CA TYR A 178 -14.81 -6.22 -0.81
C TYR A 178 -15.35 -4.95 -1.43
N GLU A 179 -15.88 -4.08 -0.60
CA GLU A 179 -16.45 -2.80 -1.02
C GLU A 179 -16.19 -1.70 0.02
N ILE A 180 -16.26 -0.45 -0.43
CA ILE A 180 -16.20 0.70 0.45
C ILE A 180 -17.62 1.06 0.89
N ASP A 181 -17.83 1.14 2.20
CA ASP A 181 -19.09 1.53 2.78
C ASP A 181 -19.43 2.99 2.49
N ASP A 182 -20.47 3.24 1.72
CA ASP A 182 -20.97 4.58 1.41
C ASP A 182 -21.51 5.33 2.62
N ALA A 183 -21.95 4.59 3.64
CA ALA A 183 -22.46 5.15 4.89
C ALA A 183 -21.36 5.38 5.93
N ALA A 184 -20.09 5.04 5.62
CA ALA A 184 -18.99 5.29 6.54
C ALA A 184 -18.84 6.80 6.80
N ALA A 185 -18.54 7.15 8.06
CA ALA A 185 -18.36 8.54 8.49
C ALA A 185 -17.01 9.11 8.01
N LEU A 186 -16.82 9.15 6.68
CA LEU A 186 -15.66 9.73 6.01
C LEU A 186 -16.00 11.09 5.40
N PRO A 187 -15.06 12.04 5.40
CA PRO A 187 -15.21 13.26 4.60
C PRO A 187 -15.46 12.90 3.12
N PRO A 188 -16.44 13.52 2.45
CA PRO A 188 -16.77 13.17 1.06
C PRO A 188 -15.60 13.19 0.07
N PRO A 189 -14.64 14.14 0.14
CA PRO A 189 -13.46 14.12 -0.71
C PRO A 189 -12.56 12.89 -0.47
N LEU A 190 -12.39 12.47 0.78
CA LEU A 190 -11.60 11.30 1.13
C LEU A 190 -12.30 10.01 0.69
N LEU A 191 -13.60 9.91 0.91
CA LEU A 191 -14.40 8.78 0.42
C LEU A 191 -14.27 8.60 -1.09
N ALA A 192 -14.33 9.70 -1.85
CA ALA A 192 -14.16 9.66 -3.31
C ALA A 192 -12.77 9.13 -3.71
N LYS A 193 -11.70 9.58 -3.04
CA LYS A 193 -10.33 9.11 -3.27
C LYS A 193 -10.18 7.62 -2.96
N ILE A 194 -10.74 7.15 -1.85
CA ILE A 194 -10.66 5.74 -1.43
C ILE A 194 -11.42 4.85 -2.41
N LYS A 195 -12.61 5.26 -2.87
CA LYS A 195 -13.36 4.53 -3.90
C LYS A 195 -12.60 4.47 -5.22
N PHE A 196 -12.10 5.60 -5.68
CA PHE A 196 -11.26 5.65 -6.88
C PHE A 196 -10.06 4.69 -6.76
N GLN A 197 -9.37 4.69 -5.61
CA GLN A 197 -8.23 3.81 -5.34
C GLN A 197 -8.63 2.33 -5.37
N MET A 198 -9.79 1.98 -4.80
CA MET A 198 -10.32 0.62 -4.80
C MET A 198 -10.52 0.08 -6.22
N GLU A 199 -11.06 0.90 -7.12
CA GLU A 199 -11.32 0.59 -8.52
C GLU A 199 -10.04 0.59 -9.36
N ALA A 200 -9.30 1.71 -9.35
CA ALA A 200 -8.13 1.91 -10.20
C ALA A 200 -7.01 0.89 -9.95
N LEU A 201 -6.85 0.44 -8.69
CA LEU A 201 -5.89 -0.59 -8.31
C LEU A 201 -6.49 -2.01 -8.34
N SER A 202 -7.73 -2.18 -8.77
CA SER A 202 -8.44 -3.47 -8.82
C SER A 202 -8.36 -4.23 -7.48
N LEU A 203 -8.48 -3.53 -6.34
CA LEU A 203 -8.18 -4.11 -5.03
C LEU A 203 -9.10 -5.27 -4.68
N ASN A 204 -10.39 -5.21 -5.03
CA ASN A 204 -11.31 -6.33 -4.80
C ASN A 204 -10.81 -7.62 -5.46
N ALA A 205 -10.40 -7.56 -6.73
CA ALA A 205 -9.89 -8.73 -7.45
C ALA A 205 -8.55 -9.22 -6.87
N ARG A 206 -7.71 -8.31 -6.39
CA ARG A 206 -6.42 -8.66 -5.76
C ARG A 206 -6.62 -9.31 -4.40
N PHE A 207 -7.50 -8.79 -3.55
CA PHE A 207 -7.82 -9.41 -2.27
C PHE A 207 -8.37 -10.83 -2.44
N LYS A 208 -9.29 -11.03 -3.41
CA LYS A 208 -9.86 -12.37 -3.72
C LYS A 208 -8.81 -13.43 -3.98
N LYS A 209 -7.70 -13.09 -4.64
CA LYS A 209 -6.62 -14.04 -4.95
C LYS A 209 -5.93 -14.55 -3.68
N ASP A 210 -5.83 -13.71 -2.66
CA ASP A 210 -5.05 -14.03 -1.46
C ASP A 210 -5.90 -14.67 -0.35
N VAL A 211 -7.23 -14.49 -0.39
CA VAL A 211 -8.15 -14.95 0.66
C VAL A 211 -7.97 -16.44 0.98
N ASN A 212 -8.03 -17.31 -0.03
CA ASN A 212 -7.98 -18.76 0.22
C ASN A 212 -6.60 -19.18 0.75
N SER A 213 -5.51 -18.68 0.18
CA SER A 213 -4.16 -18.96 0.68
C SER A 213 -3.95 -18.45 2.10
N TYR A 214 -4.47 -17.26 2.41
CA TYR A 214 -4.42 -16.70 3.75
C TYR A 214 -5.20 -17.56 4.76
N MET A 215 -6.39 -18.04 4.40
CA MET A 215 -7.22 -18.87 5.27
C MET A 215 -6.62 -20.24 5.56
N VAL A 216 -5.82 -20.79 4.64
CA VAL A 216 -5.08 -22.06 4.88
C VAL A 216 -4.19 -21.95 6.13
N ALA A 217 -3.57 -20.81 6.39
CA ALA A 217 -2.75 -20.62 7.59
C ALA A 217 -3.55 -20.70 8.90
N HIS A 218 -4.86 -20.52 8.85
CA HIS A 218 -5.76 -20.61 10.02
C HIS A 218 -6.34 -22.01 10.24
N THR A 219 -6.11 -22.98 9.34
CA THR A 219 -6.74 -24.30 9.34
C THR A 219 -6.62 -25.00 10.70
N THR A 220 -5.39 -25.16 11.20
CA THR A 220 -5.15 -25.87 12.47
C THR A 220 -5.85 -25.16 13.66
N GLY A 221 -5.76 -23.83 13.74
CA GLY A 221 -6.38 -23.07 14.82
C GLY A 221 -7.91 -23.15 14.79
N LEU A 222 -8.52 -23.14 13.61
CA LEU A 222 -9.97 -23.28 13.42
C LEU A 222 -10.45 -24.68 13.83
N HIS A 223 -9.76 -25.75 13.41
CA HIS A 223 -10.12 -27.10 13.82
C HIS A 223 -10.00 -27.29 15.34
N MET A 224 -8.89 -26.86 15.94
CA MET A 224 -8.71 -26.95 17.40
C MET A 224 -9.80 -26.20 18.17
N ALA A 225 -10.12 -24.97 17.75
CA ALA A 225 -11.13 -24.16 18.39
C ALA A 225 -12.54 -24.77 18.26
N ALA A 226 -12.85 -25.33 17.09
CA ALA A 226 -14.11 -26.03 16.83
C ALA A 226 -14.23 -27.32 17.65
N ASP A 227 -13.17 -28.10 17.76
CA ASP A 227 -13.17 -29.36 18.54
C ASP A 227 -13.35 -29.09 20.05
N MET A 228 -12.84 -27.96 20.55
CA MET A 228 -12.99 -27.58 21.95
C MET A 228 -14.38 -27.00 22.30
N MET A 229 -14.94 -26.16 21.42
CA MET A 229 -16.11 -25.33 21.77
C MET A 229 -17.12 -25.21 20.62
N GLY A 230 -17.05 -26.05 19.60
CA GLY A 230 -17.94 -25.97 18.42
C GLY A 230 -17.84 -24.64 17.68
N GLY A 231 -18.95 -24.21 17.07
CA GLY A 231 -19.01 -22.93 16.36
C GLY A 231 -18.68 -21.71 17.21
N GLY A 232 -18.93 -21.78 18.52
CA GLY A 232 -18.53 -20.73 19.48
C GLY A 232 -17.02 -20.56 19.57
N GLY A 233 -16.27 -21.67 19.55
CA GLY A 233 -14.80 -21.67 19.52
C GLY A 233 -14.26 -21.07 18.21
N THR A 234 -14.85 -21.46 17.09
CA THR A 234 -14.51 -20.92 15.77
C THR A 234 -14.68 -19.39 15.73
N ARG A 235 -15.83 -18.87 16.22
CA ARG A 235 -16.09 -17.42 16.31
C ARG A 235 -15.09 -16.71 17.21
N TYR A 236 -14.79 -17.31 18.35
CA TYR A 236 -13.83 -16.73 19.30
C TYR A 236 -12.43 -16.64 18.68
N TYR A 237 -11.96 -17.73 18.06
CA TYR A 237 -10.66 -17.76 17.38
C TYR A 237 -10.56 -16.68 16.31
N LEU A 238 -11.54 -16.60 15.41
CA LEU A 238 -11.55 -15.63 14.31
C LEU A 238 -11.52 -14.18 14.81
N ARG A 239 -12.33 -13.86 15.85
CA ARG A 239 -12.33 -12.53 16.45
C ARG A 239 -10.98 -12.18 17.07
N LYS A 240 -10.34 -13.12 17.78
CA LYS A 240 -9.03 -12.89 18.37
C LYS A 240 -7.93 -12.69 17.31
N GLN A 241 -7.97 -13.46 16.23
CA GLN A 241 -7.07 -13.24 15.11
C GLN A 241 -7.34 -11.89 14.44
N ALA A 242 -8.60 -11.51 14.25
CA ALA A 242 -8.96 -10.21 13.70
C ALA A 242 -8.46 -9.04 14.58
N ASP A 243 -8.57 -9.14 15.90
CA ASP A 243 -8.06 -8.15 16.85
C ASP A 243 -6.53 -7.97 16.70
N ILE A 244 -5.79 -9.09 16.59
CA ILE A 244 -4.33 -9.09 16.40
C ILE A 244 -3.96 -8.46 15.05
N GLU A 245 -4.62 -8.88 13.98
CA GLU A 245 -4.38 -8.36 12.63
C GLU A 245 -4.74 -6.87 12.52
N ALA A 246 -5.83 -6.42 13.18
CA ALA A 246 -6.22 -5.02 13.22
C ALA A 246 -5.20 -4.16 13.98
N ALA A 247 -4.62 -4.68 15.06
CA ALA A 247 -3.56 -4.01 15.80
C ALA A 247 -2.27 -3.86 14.98
N LYS A 248 -1.93 -4.85 14.15
CA LYS A 248 -0.74 -4.82 13.28
C LYS A 248 -0.95 -4.03 12.00
N PHE A 249 -2.10 -4.22 11.31
CA PHE A 249 -2.35 -3.73 9.94
C PHE A 249 -3.45 -2.66 9.84
N TYR A 250 -4.01 -2.24 10.95
CA TYR A 250 -5.14 -1.31 11.05
C TYR A 250 -6.50 -1.93 10.70
N ARG A 251 -7.56 -1.31 11.21
CA ARG A 251 -8.96 -1.75 11.12
C ARG A 251 -9.44 -2.05 9.69
N ASN A 252 -9.07 -1.20 8.73
CA ASN A 252 -9.50 -1.31 7.34
C ASN A 252 -8.50 -2.06 6.45
N HIS A 253 -7.70 -2.96 7.04
CA HIS A 253 -6.92 -3.91 6.27
C HIS A 253 -7.81 -5.10 5.87
N TRP A 254 -7.62 -5.65 4.67
CA TRP A 254 -8.48 -6.70 4.13
C TRP A 254 -8.54 -7.96 5.02
N ARG A 255 -7.46 -8.32 5.71
CA ARG A 255 -7.39 -9.51 6.59
C ARG A 255 -8.28 -9.39 7.82
N PRO A 256 -8.16 -8.39 8.72
CA PRO A 256 -9.06 -8.28 9.86
C PRO A 256 -10.51 -8.11 9.43
N VAL A 257 -10.78 -7.39 8.33
CA VAL A 257 -12.13 -7.24 7.78
C VAL A 257 -12.72 -8.60 7.39
N LEU A 258 -11.92 -9.46 6.72
CA LEU A 258 -12.31 -10.83 6.40
C LEU A 258 -12.60 -11.65 7.66
N LEU A 259 -11.69 -11.65 8.63
CA LEU A 259 -11.80 -12.46 9.83
C LEU A 259 -13.02 -12.06 10.69
N TYR A 260 -13.33 -10.77 10.80
CA TYR A 260 -14.55 -10.32 11.47
C TYR A 260 -15.82 -10.76 10.72
N ALA A 261 -15.83 -10.67 9.41
CA ALA A 261 -16.96 -11.11 8.59
C ALA A 261 -17.17 -12.63 8.72
N LEU A 262 -16.11 -13.43 8.65
CA LEU A 262 -16.17 -14.88 8.87
C LEU A 262 -16.63 -15.22 10.29
N ALA A 263 -16.20 -14.48 11.30
CA ALA A 263 -16.68 -14.67 12.69
C ALA A 263 -18.16 -14.35 12.86
N ALA A 264 -18.74 -13.52 12.00
CA ALA A 264 -20.16 -13.22 11.97
C ALA A 264 -20.99 -14.17 11.07
N HIS A 265 -20.33 -14.99 10.25
CA HIS A 265 -20.95 -15.90 9.30
C HIS A 265 -21.27 -17.25 9.97
N ASP A 266 -22.56 -17.46 10.31
CA ASP A 266 -23.00 -18.66 11.07
C ASP A 266 -22.62 -19.95 10.33
N GLY A 267 -22.95 -20.08 9.04
CA GLY A 267 -22.64 -21.27 8.26
C GLY A 267 -21.17 -21.62 8.21
N PHE A 268 -20.27 -20.62 8.15
CA PHE A 268 -18.83 -20.83 8.23
C PHE A 268 -18.42 -21.36 9.62
N CYS A 269 -18.87 -20.70 10.66
CA CYS A 269 -18.48 -21.05 12.05
C CYS A 269 -19.04 -22.40 12.49
N ASP A 270 -20.25 -22.76 12.06
CA ASP A 270 -20.94 -23.97 12.48
C ASP A 270 -20.53 -25.20 11.66
N GLY A 271 -19.37 -25.16 11.02
CA GLY A 271 -18.72 -26.30 10.34
C GLY A 271 -18.39 -26.06 8.87
N GLY A 272 -18.96 -25.01 8.22
CA GLY A 272 -18.70 -24.72 6.81
C GLY A 272 -17.22 -24.50 6.49
N PHE A 273 -16.41 -24.03 7.44
CA PHE A 273 -14.96 -23.90 7.23
C PHE A 273 -14.29 -25.23 6.85
N ARG A 274 -14.83 -26.37 7.27
CA ARG A 274 -14.31 -27.71 6.94
C ARG A 274 -14.49 -28.08 5.47
N THR A 275 -15.43 -27.46 4.76
CA THR A 275 -15.62 -27.66 3.32
C THR A 275 -14.72 -26.76 2.48
N VAL A 276 -14.20 -25.69 3.07
CA VAL A 276 -13.41 -24.64 2.41
C VAL A 276 -11.90 -24.87 2.60
N LEU A 277 -11.53 -25.37 3.79
CA LEU A 277 -10.12 -25.53 4.17
C LEU A 277 -9.68 -26.99 4.01
N PRO A 278 -8.37 -27.23 3.78
CA PRO A 278 -7.84 -28.58 3.68
C PRO A 278 -8.18 -29.42 4.90
N ASP A 279 -8.58 -30.66 4.70
CA ASP A 279 -8.68 -31.64 5.77
C ASP A 279 -7.27 -32.12 6.15
N VAL A 280 -6.82 -31.68 7.32
CA VAL A 280 -5.48 -32.00 7.85
C VAL A 280 -5.32 -33.49 8.10
N GLN A 281 -6.42 -34.19 8.45
CA GLN A 281 -6.36 -35.65 8.66
C GLN A 281 -6.27 -36.41 7.34
N ALA A 282 -7.03 -35.98 6.33
CA ALA A 282 -6.95 -36.57 5.00
C ALA A 282 -5.58 -36.32 4.34
N ALA A 283 -4.99 -35.16 4.53
CA ALA A 283 -3.64 -34.87 4.05
C ALA A 283 -2.58 -35.78 4.67
N ARG A 284 -2.62 -36.00 5.99
CA ARG A 284 -1.70 -36.92 6.69
C ARG A 284 -1.88 -38.39 6.25
N GLN A 285 -3.14 -38.82 6.10
CA GLN A 285 -3.42 -40.16 5.61
C GLN A 285 -2.89 -40.39 4.19
N ALA A 286 -2.98 -39.38 3.32
CA ALA A 286 -2.40 -39.45 1.99
C ALA A 286 -0.87 -39.50 2.01
N GLU A 287 -0.20 -38.73 2.87
CA GLU A 287 1.25 -38.80 3.07
C GLU A 287 1.70 -40.15 3.60
N ASP A 288 1.00 -40.73 4.61
CA ASP A 288 1.27 -42.04 5.17
C ASP A 288 1.09 -43.14 4.12
N LEU A 289 0.10 -43.00 3.23
CA LEU A 289 -0.13 -43.97 2.14
C LEU A 289 1.00 -43.92 1.11
N ILE A 290 1.40 -42.71 0.69
CA ILE A 290 2.53 -42.52 -0.24
C ILE A 290 3.83 -43.07 0.35
N ALA A 291 4.07 -42.82 1.65
CA ALA A 291 5.24 -43.32 2.34
C ALA A 291 5.26 -44.85 2.42
N LYS A 292 4.09 -45.50 2.65
CA LYS A 292 3.96 -46.96 2.62
C LYS A 292 4.20 -47.56 1.24
N GLU A 293 3.60 -46.96 0.20
CA GLU A 293 3.82 -47.40 -1.18
C GLU A 293 5.29 -47.27 -1.62
N ALA A 294 5.97 -46.19 -1.19
CA ALA A 294 7.40 -46.01 -1.46
C ALA A 294 8.29 -47.07 -0.75
N VAL A 295 7.90 -47.52 0.45
CA VAL A 295 8.61 -48.59 1.18
C VAL A 295 8.35 -49.98 0.57
N GLU A 296 7.14 -50.24 0.07
CA GLU A 296 6.79 -51.50 -0.59
C GLU A 296 7.40 -51.64 -1.99
N ALA A 297 7.75 -50.53 -2.63
CA ALA A 297 8.38 -50.48 -3.95
C ALA A 297 9.93 -50.53 -3.91
N ALA A 298 10.55 -50.47 -2.74
CA ALA A 298 11.99 -50.47 -2.51
C ALA A 298 12.49 -51.85 -2.04
#